data_e6a4861a25c0767b4381c74a8259ec9d
#
_entry.id   e6a4861a25c0767b4381c74a8259ec9d
#
_cell.length_a   1.000
_cell.length_b   1.000
_cell.length_c   1.000
_cell.angle_alpha   90.00
_cell.angle_beta   90.00
_cell.angle_gamma   90.00
#
_symmetry.space_group_name_H-M   'P 1'
#
loop_
_entity.id
_entity.type
_entity.pdbx_description
1 polymer ?
#
loop_
_entity_poly.entity_id
_entity_poly.type
_entity_poly.pdbx_seq_one_letter_code
_entity_poly.pdbx_strand_id
1 'polypeptide(L)'
;YDFYKKLRKVLKDNQKEYLYETNVGAGLPLIDTIKLLHLSGENITKIKGVFSGTLSYLFNNFSIENKKFSEVLQEAIDKGFTEPDPREDLNGNDVGRKLLVLARELDLQNEFEEIQIQNLIPESLREGSAADFLKRISELDGIYQNIKDAQGPNEVLRYIGELSGDLQQDKGKLEVKLISVPANSA
;
A
#
# COMPACT_ATOMS: atom_id res chain seq x y z
N TYR A 1 3.77 13.08 13.95
CA TYR A 1 2.42 13.42 14.46
C TYR A 1 2.35 14.88 14.92
N ASP A 2 3.30 15.37 15.69
CA ASP A 2 3.31 16.74 16.22
C ASP A 2 3.31 17.80 15.13
N PHE A 3 4.07 17.57 14.06
CA PHE A 3 4.06 18.46 12.89
C PHE A 3 2.66 18.48 12.24
N TYR A 4 2.01 17.34 12.10
CA TYR A 4 0.66 17.24 11.55
C TYR A 4 -0.34 18.04 12.38
N LYS A 5 -0.33 17.87 13.71
CA LYS A 5 -1.18 18.67 14.62
C LYS A 5 -0.94 20.16 14.49
N LYS A 6 0.33 20.57 14.44
CA LYS A 6 0.72 21.97 14.28
C LYS A 6 0.20 22.53 12.95
N LEU A 7 0.35 21.78 11.86
CA LEU A 7 -0.16 22.17 10.55
C LEU A 7 -1.67 22.36 10.57
N ARG A 8 -2.43 21.38 11.11
CA ARG A 8 -3.88 21.43 11.22
C ARG A 8 -4.34 22.64 12.04
N LYS A 9 -3.66 22.94 13.13
CA LYS A 9 -3.93 24.12 13.94
C LYS A 9 -3.72 25.42 13.17
N VAL A 10 -2.58 25.55 12.49
CA VAL A 10 -2.24 26.76 11.70
C VAL A 10 -3.31 26.97 10.59
N LEU A 11 -3.69 25.92 9.91
CA LEU A 11 -4.75 26.01 8.88
C LEU A 11 -6.08 26.51 9.49
N LYS A 12 -6.49 25.94 10.61
CA LYS A 12 -7.73 26.33 11.31
C LYS A 12 -7.67 27.80 11.79
N ASP A 13 -6.58 28.20 12.43
CA ASP A 13 -6.39 29.55 12.97
C ASP A 13 -6.39 30.63 11.86
N ASN A 14 -5.98 30.27 10.65
CA ASN A 14 -5.95 31.15 9.48
C ASN A 14 -7.15 30.96 8.52
N GLN A 15 -8.13 30.14 8.89
CA GLN A 15 -9.30 29.83 8.04
C GLN A 15 -8.88 29.36 6.63
N LYS A 16 -7.86 28.48 6.57
CA LYS A 16 -7.34 27.87 5.34
C LYS A 16 -7.60 26.39 5.33
N GLU A 17 -7.75 25.85 4.13
CA GLU A 17 -7.92 24.43 3.89
C GLU A 17 -6.72 23.87 3.15
N TYR A 18 -6.44 22.59 3.40
CA TYR A 18 -5.51 21.78 2.62
C TYR A 18 -6.29 20.57 2.11
N LEU A 19 -6.49 20.53 0.79
CA LEU A 19 -7.29 19.52 0.12
C LEU A 19 -6.39 18.38 -0.35
N TYR A 20 -6.68 17.14 0.06
CA TYR A 20 -5.83 15.96 -0.18
C TYR A 20 -6.64 14.66 -0.38
N GLU A 21 -7.94 14.76 -0.72
CA GLU A 21 -8.81 13.60 -0.95
C GLU A 21 -8.20 12.60 -1.93
N THR A 22 -7.62 13.09 -3.04
CA THR A 22 -7.06 12.25 -4.09
C THR A 22 -5.73 11.58 -3.73
N ASN A 23 -5.15 11.91 -2.58
CA ASN A 23 -3.89 11.29 -2.13
C ASN A 23 -4.05 9.82 -1.76
N VAL A 24 -5.29 9.39 -1.39
CA VAL A 24 -5.60 7.99 -1.11
C VAL A 24 -6.91 7.63 -1.79
N GLY A 25 -6.89 6.61 -2.65
CA GLY A 25 -8.09 6.14 -3.34
C GLY A 25 -8.41 6.86 -4.65
N ALA A 26 -7.52 7.68 -5.17
CA ALA A 26 -7.68 8.46 -6.41
C ALA A 26 -8.98 9.27 -6.41
N GLY A 27 -9.93 8.96 -7.29
CA GLY A 27 -11.21 9.67 -7.38
C GLY A 27 -12.30 9.18 -6.43
N LEU A 28 -12.00 8.22 -5.55
CA LEU A 28 -12.96 7.74 -4.55
C LEU A 28 -12.98 8.68 -3.33
N PRO A 29 -14.14 9.02 -2.77
CA PRO A 29 -14.25 9.87 -1.59
C PRO A 29 -13.92 9.09 -0.30
N LEU A 30 -12.68 8.60 -0.19
CA LEU A 30 -12.26 7.72 0.88
C LEU A 30 -11.92 8.47 2.16
N ILE A 31 -11.12 9.53 2.06
CA ILE A 31 -10.70 10.34 3.21
C ILE A 31 -11.91 11.04 3.82
N ASP A 32 -12.72 11.70 3.01
CA ASP A 32 -13.94 12.38 3.50
C ASP A 32 -14.93 11.38 4.12
N THR A 33 -15.09 10.19 3.54
CA THR A 33 -15.95 9.15 4.12
C THR A 33 -15.46 8.71 5.51
N ILE A 34 -14.18 8.41 5.67
CA ILE A 34 -13.60 8.02 6.97
C ILE A 34 -13.74 9.14 7.98
N LYS A 35 -13.44 10.37 7.58
CA LYS A 35 -13.56 11.56 8.42
C LYS A 35 -15.00 11.81 8.87
N LEU A 36 -15.98 11.68 7.98
CA LEU A 36 -17.40 11.85 8.32
C LEU A 36 -17.88 10.77 9.28
N LEU A 37 -17.50 9.51 9.06
CA LEU A 37 -17.84 8.41 9.98
C LEU A 37 -17.21 8.65 11.36
N HIS A 38 -15.94 9.02 11.42
CA HIS A 38 -15.26 9.32 12.67
C HIS A 38 -15.91 10.50 13.43
N LEU A 39 -16.22 11.60 12.72
CA LEU A 39 -16.87 12.77 13.31
C LEU A 39 -18.32 12.52 13.73
N SER A 40 -19.01 11.56 13.11
CA SER A 40 -20.36 11.17 13.53
C SER A 40 -20.41 10.19 14.71
N GLY A 41 -19.23 9.82 15.24
CA GLY A 41 -19.11 8.92 16.38
C GLY A 41 -19.15 7.43 16.02
N GLU A 42 -19.01 7.08 14.75
CA GLU A 42 -18.91 5.70 14.33
C GLU A 42 -17.56 5.09 14.76
N ASN A 43 -17.62 3.86 15.24
CA ASN A 43 -16.43 3.13 15.66
C ASN A 43 -15.84 2.33 14.49
N ILE A 44 -14.89 2.92 13.79
CA ILE A 44 -14.14 2.22 12.75
C ILE A 44 -13.15 1.28 13.43
N THR A 45 -13.28 -0.02 13.18
CA THR A 45 -12.43 -1.06 13.78
C THR A 45 -11.35 -1.57 12.83
N LYS A 46 -11.54 -1.36 11.53
CA LYS A 46 -10.59 -1.82 10.52
C LYS A 46 -10.75 -1.05 9.21
N ILE A 47 -9.60 -0.73 8.60
CA ILE A 47 -9.51 -0.31 7.20
C ILE A 47 -8.55 -1.27 6.50
N LYS A 48 -9.01 -1.91 5.41
CA LYS A 48 -8.20 -2.85 4.64
C LYS A 48 -8.49 -2.67 3.15
N GLY A 49 -7.43 -2.65 2.34
CA GLY A 49 -7.61 -2.51 0.90
C GLY A 49 -6.32 -2.58 0.11
N VAL A 50 -6.46 -2.51 -1.21
CA VAL A 50 -5.37 -2.37 -2.17
C VAL A 50 -5.22 -0.87 -2.45
N PHE A 51 -4.04 -0.30 -2.17
CA PHE A 51 -3.78 1.14 -2.28
C PHE A 51 -2.78 1.51 -3.38
N SER A 52 -2.30 0.52 -4.16
CA SER A 52 -1.38 0.72 -5.29
C SER A 52 -1.96 0.12 -6.55
N GLY A 53 -2.13 0.94 -7.59
CA GLY A 53 -2.56 0.50 -8.93
C GLY A 53 -1.53 -0.44 -9.58
N THR A 54 -0.24 -0.10 -9.48
CA THR A 54 0.87 -0.90 -10.00
C THR A 54 0.89 -2.30 -9.40
N LEU A 55 0.86 -2.40 -8.07
CA LEU A 55 0.88 -3.68 -7.37
C LEU A 55 -0.41 -4.47 -7.57
N SER A 56 -1.54 -3.78 -7.73
CA SER A 56 -2.79 -4.41 -8.14
C SER A 56 -2.66 -5.07 -9.52
N TYR A 57 -2.13 -4.35 -10.50
CA TYR A 57 -1.87 -4.90 -11.83
C TYR A 57 -0.93 -6.11 -11.77
N LEU A 58 0.21 -5.98 -11.08
CA LEU A 58 1.20 -7.05 -10.96
C LEU A 58 0.59 -8.33 -10.39
N PHE A 59 -0.02 -8.26 -9.21
CA PHE A 59 -0.52 -9.45 -8.54
C PHE A 59 -1.83 -9.99 -9.13
N ASN A 60 -2.64 -9.17 -9.80
CA ASN A 60 -3.77 -9.67 -10.57
C ASN A 60 -3.32 -10.57 -11.72
N ASN A 61 -2.36 -10.09 -12.53
CA ASN A 61 -1.89 -10.85 -13.69
C ASN A 61 -1.02 -12.04 -13.24
N PHE A 62 -0.08 -11.83 -12.33
CA PHE A 62 0.81 -12.88 -11.87
C PHE A 62 0.06 -14.05 -11.21
N SER A 63 -1.00 -13.79 -10.47
CA SER A 63 -1.77 -14.84 -9.78
C SER A 63 -2.47 -15.81 -10.73
N ILE A 64 -2.93 -15.34 -11.90
CA ILE A 64 -3.76 -16.12 -12.80
C ILE A 64 -3.05 -16.53 -14.10
N GLU A 65 -2.08 -15.76 -14.56
CA GLU A 65 -1.36 -16.03 -15.80
C GLU A 65 -0.21 -17.02 -15.56
N ASN A 66 0.09 -17.85 -16.56
CA ASN A 66 1.26 -18.73 -16.53
C ASN A 66 2.51 -17.96 -17.02
N LYS A 67 2.86 -16.90 -16.29
CA LYS A 67 4.01 -16.04 -16.56
C LYS A 67 4.92 -15.98 -15.34
N LYS A 68 6.21 -15.69 -15.59
CA LYS A 68 7.17 -15.36 -14.54
C LYS A 68 6.87 -13.97 -13.96
N PHE A 69 7.26 -13.75 -12.72
CA PHE A 69 7.06 -12.45 -12.08
C PHE A 69 7.80 -11.33 -12.81
N SER A 70 9.04 -11.61 -13.28
CA SER A 70 9.83 -10.66 -14.08
C SER A 70 9.14 -10.28 -15.40
N GLU A 71 8.44 -11.21 -16.04
CA GLU A 71 7.70 -10.93 -17.29
C GLU A 71 6.53 -9.98 -17.03
N VAL A 72 5.74 -10.23 -15.97
CA VAL A 72 4.62 -9.37 -15.59
C VAL A 72 5.12 -7.98 -15.15
N LEU A 73 6.24 -7.92 -14.42
CA LEU A 73 6.87 -6.66 -14.03
C LEU A 73 7.35 -5.87 -15.26
N GLN A 74 7.99 -6.54 -16.23
CA GLN A 74 8.43 -5.89 -17.47
C GLN A 74 7.22 -5.35 -18.26
N GLU A 75 6.14 -6.10 -18.36
CA GLU A 75 4.91 -5.60 -19.00
C GLU A 75 4.33 -4.36 -18.29
N ALA A 76 4.40 -4.31 -16.96
CA ALA A 76 3.96 -3.13 -16.21
C ALA A 76 4.84 -1.90 -16.51
N ILE A 77 6.16 -2.11 -16.63
CA ILE A 77 7.12 -1.07 -17.01
C ILE A 77 6.82 -0.56 -18.42
N ASP A 78 6.68 -1.47 -19.37
CA ASP A 78 6.44 -1.14 -20.80
C ASP A 78 5.11 -0.38 -21.00
N LYS A 79 4.13 -0.65 -20.14
CA LYS A 79 2.83 0.06 -20.12
C LYS A 79 2.86 1.39 -19.35
N GLY A 80 3.98 1.73 -18.72
CA GLY A 80 4.11 2.93 -17.89
C GLY A 80 3.29 2.90 -16.60
N PHE A 81 3.06 1.73 -16.04
CA PHE A 81 2.32 1.57 -14.78
C PHE A 81 3.22 1.65 -13.54
N THR A 82 4.54 1.59 -13.73
CA THR A 82 5.52 1.69 -12.65
C THR A 82 6.13 3.09 -12.60
N GLU A 83 6.69 3.42 -11.45
CA GLU A 83 7.65 4.52 -11.34
C GLU A 83 8.90 4.25 -12.23
N PRO A 84 9.69 5.28 -12.57
CA PRO A 84 10.92 5.11 -13.35
C PRO A 84 11.90 4.07 -12.75
N ASP A 85 11.94 3.97 -11.44
CA ASP A 85 12.56 2.88 -10.71
C ASP A 85 11.46 1.99 -10.10
N PRO A 86 11.20 0.80 -10.62
CA PRO A 86 10.12 -0.06 -10.12
C PRO A 86 10.27 -0.47 -8.66
N ARG A 87 11.47 -0.29 -8.09
CA ARG A 87 11.69 -0.53 -6.66
C ARG A 87 10.89 0.41 -5.77
N GLU A 88 10.57 1.61 -6.26
CA GLU A 88 9.71 2.56 -5.52
C GLU A 88 8.29 2.01 -5.33
N ASP A 89 7.77 1.25 -6.32
CA ASP A 89 6.48 0.56 -6.18
C ASP A 89 6.62 -0.68 -5.27
N LEU A 90 7.66 -1.48 -5.50
CA LEU A 90 7.86 -2.78 -4.85
C LEU A 90 8.28 -2.68 -3.37
N ASN A 91 8.83 -1.53 -2.92
CA ASN A 91 9.22 -1.35 -1.52
C ASN A 91 8.03 -1.20 -0.56
N GLY A 92 6.84 -0.89 -1.07
CA GLY A 92 5.61 -0.76 -0.31
C GLY A 92 5.46 0.55 0.48
N ASN A 93 6.43 1.45 0.40
CA ASN A 93 6.43 2.70 1.18
C ASN A 93 5.27 3.62 0.81
N ASP A 94 4.86 3.67 -0.47
CA ASP A 94 3.72 4.46 -0.90
C ASP A 94 2.43 3.97 -0.26
N VAL A 95 2.22 2.65 -0.20
CA VAL A 95 1.08 2.04 0.51
C VAL A 95 1.13 2.38 2.00
N GLY A 96 2.31 2.32 2.61
CA GLY A 96 2.50 2.71 4.01
C GLY A 96 2.14 4.18 4.27
N ARG A 97 2.58 5.11 3.40
CA ARG A 97 2.22 6.54 3.51
C ARG A 97 0.72 6.77 3.40
N LYS A 98 0.06 6.11 2.44
CA LYS A 98 -1.40 6.18 2.28
C LYS A 98 -2.13 5.68 3.51
N LEU A 99 -1.68 4.56 4.07
CA LEU A 99 -2.24 4.01 5.30
C LEU A 99 -2.06 4.97 6.49
N LEU A 100 -0.91 5.66 6.57
CA LEU A 100 -0.66 6.68 7.59
C LEU A 100 -1.59 7.88 7.44
N VAL A 101 -1.90 8.31 6.21
CA VAL A 101 -2.90 9.37 5.97
C VAL A 101 -4.25 8.98 6.56
N LEU A 102 -4.71 7.75 6.30
CA LEU A 102 -5.99 7.28 6.86
C LEU A 102 -5.96 7.18 8.40
N ALA A 103 -4.83 6.78 8.97
CA ALA A 103 -4.65 6.77 10.42
C ALA A 103 -4.76 8.19 11.02
N ARG A 104 -4.29 9.22 10.31
CA ARG A 104 -4.42 10.62 10.75
C ARG A 104 -5.86 11.11 10.78
N GLU A 105 -6.74 10.60 9.90
CA GLU A 105 -8.17 10.94 9.92
C GLU A 105 -8.92 10.33 11.11
N LEU A 106 -8.31 9.34 11.75
CA LEU A 106 -8.79 8.74 13.01
C LEU A 106 -8.02 9.26 14.24
N ASP A 107 -7.30 10.37 14.11
CA ASP A 107 -6.47 10.98 15.16
C ASP A 107 -5.35 10.08 15.73
N LEU A 108 -5.03 8.96 15.08
CA LEU A 108 -3.98 8.03 15.53
C LEU A 108 -2.59 8.68 15.44
N GLN A 109 -1.75 8.38 16.43
CA GLN A 109 -0.43 8.99 16.63
C GLN A 109 0.72 8.16 16.06
N ASN A 110 0.40 7.11 15.29
CA ASN A 110 1.43 6.29 14.64
C ASN A 110 2.41 7.14 13.81
N GLU A 111 3.67 6.72 13.76
CA GLU A 111 4.68 7.27 12.85
C GLU A 111 5.01 6.28 11.74
N PHE A 112 5.64 6.76 10.67
CA PHE A 112 5.89 5.93 9.49
C PHE A 112 6.77 4.71 9.82
N GLU A 113 7.75 4.90 10.68
CA GLU A 113 8.70 3.87 11.13
C GLU A 113 8.05 2.74 11.92
N GLU A 114 6.84 2.96 12.43
CA GLU A 114 6.07 1.96 13.18
C GLU A 114 5.23 1.06 12.27
N ILE A 115 5.14 1.38 10.97
CA ILE A 115 4.39 0.58 10.01
C ILE A 115 5.17 -0.67 9.65
N GLN A 116 4.55 -1.83 9.78
CA GLN A 116 5.13 -3.08 9.35
C GLN A 116 4.97 -3.23 7.84
N ILE A 117 6.01 -2.92 7.07
CA ILE A 117 5.99 -2.97 5.62
C ILE A 117 6.78 -4.19 5.13
N GLN A 118 6.11 -5.13 4.48
CA GLN A 118 6.76 -6.20 3.73
C GLN A 118 7.33 -5.62 2.44
N ASN A 119 8.63 -5.40 2.39
CA ASN A 119 9.34 -5.05 1.17
C ASN A 119 9.33 -6.27 0.22
N LEU A 120 8.87 -6.06 -1.00
CA LEU A 120 8.76 -7.11 -2.02
C LEU A 120 10.10 -7.42 -2.71
N ILE A 121 11.16 -6.66 -2.40
CA ILE A 121 12.49 -6.79 -2.98
C ILE A 121 13.43 -7.43 -1.97
N PRO A 122 14.10 -8.56 -2.29
CA PRO A 122 15.12 -9.13 -1.44
C PRO A 122 16.27 -8.14 -1.24
N GLU A 123 16.94 -8.21 -0.09
CA GLU A 123 18.00 -7.26 0.27
C GLU A 123 19.09 -7.12 -0.79
N SER A 124 19.46 -8.23 -1.45
CA SER A 124 20.48 -8.27 -2.51
C SER A 124 20.16 -7.42 -3.75
N LEU A 125 18.91 -7.00 -3.92
CA LEU A 125 18.42 -6.22 -5.09
C LEU A 125 18.01 -4.80 -4.72
N ARG A 126 18.10 -4.39 -3.45
CA ARG A 126 17.66 -3.06 -3.00
C ARG A 126 18.64 -1.96 -3.37
N GLU A 127 19.92 -2.27 -3.44
CA GLU A 127 21.00 -1.32 -3.70
C GLU A 127 21.38 -1.25 -5.19
N GLY A 128 22.10 -0.21 -5.56
CA GLY A 128 22.55 0.03 -6.94
C GLY A 128 21.60 0.87 -7.78
N SER A 129 21.88 1.02 -9.07
CA SER A 129 21.05 1.80 -9.98
C SER A 129 19.76 1.05 -10.40
N ALA A 130 18.77 1.79 -10.89
CA ALA A 130 17.56 1.20 -11.49
C ALA A 130 17.91 0.29 -12.68
N ALA A 131 18.92 0.69 -13.49
CA ALA A 131 19.39 -0.12 -14.62
C ALA A 131 20.02 -1.44 -14.19
N ASP A 132 20.71 -1.47 -13.04
CA ASP A 132 21.27 -2.72 -12.51
C ASP A 132 20.17 -3.62 -11.93
N PHE A 133 19.17 -3.06 -11.29
CA PHE A 133 18.00 -3.80 -10.86
C PHE A 133 17.28 -4.46 -12.03
N LEU A 134 17.04 -3.70 -13.11
CA LEU A 134 16.35 -4.19 -14.31
C LEU A 134 17.09 -5.36 -14.98
N LYS A 135 18.42 -5.39 -14.97
CA LYS A 135 19.21 -6.53 -15.47
C LYS A 135 19.03 -7.78 -14.62
N ARG A 136 18.61 -7.64 -13.39
CA ARG A 136 18.52 -8.70 -12.38
C ARG A 136 17.11 -9.06 -11.96
N ILE A 137 16.07 -8.48 -12.59
CA ILE A 137 14.67 -8.71 -12.20
C ILE A 137 14.27 -10.20 -12.24
N SER A 138 14.90 -11.01 -13.09
CA SER A 138 14.68 -12.45 -13.15
C SER A 138 15.07 -13.20 -11.86
N GLU A 139 15.88 -12.61 -10.98
CA GLU A 139 16.18 -13.16 -9.67
C GLU A 139 14.95 -13.19 -8.73
N LEU A 140 13.93 -12.41 -9.04
CA LEU A 140 12.64 -12.41 -8.33
C LEU A 140 11.80 -13.65 -8.67
N ASP A 141 12.00 -14.28 -9.83
CA ASP A 141 11.12 -15.32 -10.35
C ASP A 141 10.98 -16.51 -9.41
N GLY A 142 12.10 -17.00 -8.89
CA GLY A 142 12.08 -18.15 -7.98
C GLY A 142 11.35 -17.86 -6.67
N ILE A 143 11.51 -16.66 -6.14
CA ILE A 143 10.86 -16.22 -4.90
C ILE A 143 9.35 -16.18 -5.10
N TYR A 144 8.90 -15.50 -6.16
CA TYR A 144 7.47 -15.32 -6.43
C TYR A 144 6.81 -16.60 -6.94
N GLN A 145 7.55 -17.47 -7.65
CA GLN A 145 7.02 -18.79 -8.01
C GLN A 145 6.69 -19.61 -6.76
N ASN A 146 7.58 -19.65 -5.77
CA ASN A 146 7.32 -20.34 -4.51
C ASN A 146 6.08 -19.79 -3.79
N ILE A 147 5.89 -18.45 -3.80
CA ILE A 147 4.71 -17.82 -3.21
C ILE A 147 3.44 -18.20 -3.98
N LYS A 148 3.51 -18.24 -5.30
CA LYS A 148 2.40 -18.63 -6.17
C LYS A 148 2.04 -20.10 -5.99
N ASP A 149 3.02 -20.99 -5.91
CA ASP A 149 2.83 -22.42 -5.70
C ASP A 149 2.21 -22.75 -4.33
N ALA A 150 2.38 -21.85 -3.36
CA ALA A 150 1.78 -21.95 -2.03
C ALA A 150 0.31 -21.43 -1.97
N GLN A 151 -0.22 -20.86 -3.07
CA GLN A 151 -1.62 -20.44 -3.12
C GLN A 151 -2.54 -21.64 -3.03
N GLY A 152 -3.64 -21.46 -2.30
CA GLY A 152 -4.74 -22.43 -2.30
C GLY A 152 -5.50 -22.44 -3.64
N PRO A 153 -6.29 -23.49 -3.89
CA PRO A 153 -7.16 -23.53 -5.07
C PRO A 153 -8.17 -22.37 -5.04
N ASN A 154 -8.28 -21.65 -6.15
CA ASN A 154 -9.13 -20.46 -6.29
C ASN A 154 -8.72 -19.27 -5.41
N GLU A 155 -7.47 -19.17 -5.05
CA GLU A 155 -6.91 -17.99 -4.40
C GLU A 155 -6.10 -17.14 -5.37
N VAL A 156 -5.95 -15.85 -5.01
CA VAL A 156 -5.16 -14.87 -5.74
C VAL A 156 -4.32 -14.03 -4.76
N LEU A 157 -3.17 -13.57 -5.22
CA LEU A 157 -2.30 -12.71 -4.42
C LEU A 157 -2.79 -11.26 -4.45
N ARG A 158 -2.71 -10.60 -3.30
CA ARG A 158 -3.01 -9.16 -3.13
C ARG A 158 -1.99 -8.52 -2.21
N TYR A 159 -1.45 -7.39 -2.64
CA TYR A 159 -0.64 -6.56 -1.77
C TYR A 159 -1.53 -5.51 -1.13
N ILE A 160 -1.70 -5.61 0.17
CA ILE A 160 -2.69 -4.83 0.92
C ILE A 160 -2.05 -3.93 1.96
N GLY A 161 -2.72 -2.82 2.27
CA GLY A 161 -2.56 -2.10 3.52
C GLY A 161 -3.70 -2.45 4.47
N GLU A 162 -3.37 -2.63 5.73
CA GLU A 162 -4.34 -2.91 6.80
C GLU A 162 -4.05 -2.03 8.01
N LEU A 163 -5.06 -1.27 8.43
CA LEU A 163 -5.11 -0.55 9.69
C LEU A 163 -6.13 -1.26 10.58
N SER A 164 -5.72 -1.72 11.74
CA SER A 164 -6.53 -2.55 12.64
C SER A 164 -6.12 -2.38 14.11
N GLY A 165 -6.76 -3.12 14.99
CA GLY A 165 -6.57 -3.03 16.43
C GLY A 165 -7.65 -2.19 17.10
N ASP A 166 -7.40 -1.72 18.30
CA ASP A 166 -8.30 -0.79 18.98
C ASP A 166 -8.02 0.64 18.53
N LEU A 167 -8.75 1.06 17.50
CA LEU A 167 -8.59 2.38 16.87
C LEU A 167 -9.20 3.52 17.71
N GLN A 168 -9.66 3.23 18.93
CA GLN A 168 -10.04 4.24 19.92
C GLN A 168 -8.87 4.60 20.85
N GLN A 169 -7.75 3.90 20.74
CA GLN A 169 -6.50 4.23 21.42
C GLN A 169 -5.68 5.23 20.59
N ASP A 170 -4.56 5.67 21.15
CA ASP A 170 -3.64 6.61 20.49
C ASP A 170 -2.98 6.03 19.25
N LYS A 171 -2.85 4.70 19.14
CA LYS A 171 -2.18 4.02 18.04
C LYS A 171 -2.94 2.78 17.58
N GLY A 172 -3.00 2.60 16.27
CA GLY A 172 -3.46 1.37 15.63
C GLY A 172 -2.29 0.48 15.20
N LYS A 173 -2.60 -0.71 14.70
CA LYS A 173 -1.66 -1.62 14.04
C LYS A 173 -1.73 -1.36 12.54
N LEU A 174 -0.62 -0.90 11.94
CA LEU A 174 -0.50 -0.64 10.51
C LEU A 174 0.41 -1.70 9.88
N GLU A 175 -0.13 -2.42 8.91
CA GLU A 175 0.60 -3.47 8.18
C GLU A 175 0.41 -3.31 6.68
N VAL A 176 1.50 -3.50 5.94
CA VAL A 176 1.51 -3.57 4.47
C VAL A 176 2.14 -4.90 4.09
N LYS A 177 1.38 -5.77 3.40
CA LYS A 177 1.80 -7.15 3.18
C LYS A 177 1.16 -7.79 1.95
N LEU A 178 1.86 -8.77 1.40
CA LEU A 178 1.32 -9.67 0.38
C LEU A 178 0.56 -10.81 1.07
N ILE A 179 -0.66 -11.04 0.63
CA ILE A 179 -1.53 -12.11 1.14
C ILE A 179 -2.17 -12.88 0.00
N SER A 180 -2.54 -14.12 0.27
CA SER A 180 -3.43 -14.91 -0.57
C SER A 180 -4.87 -14.74 -0.08
N VAL A 181 -5.80 -14.54 -1.00
CA VAL A 181 -7.21 -14.36 -0.70
C VAL A 181 -8.07 -15.12 -1.73
N PRO A 182 -9.29 -15.54 -1.39
CA PRO A 182 -10.20 -16.16 -2.37
C PRO A 182 -10.40 -15.24 -3.59
N ALA A 183 -10.37 -15.81 -4.79
CA ALA A 183 -10.47 -15.04 -6.04
C ALA A 183 -11.80 -14.29 -6.19
N ASN A 184 -12.85 -14.73 -5.49
CA ASN A 184 -14.16 -14.07 -5.44
C ASN A 184 -14.33 -13.11 -4.24
N SER A 185 -13.27 -12.87 -3.44
CA SER A 185 -13.31 -11.87 -2.39
C SER A 185 -13.16 -10.47 -3.00
N ALA A 186 -14.06 -9.59 -2.61
CA ALA A 186 -13.97 -8.16 -2.96
C ALA A 186 -12.80 -7.49 -2.22
#